data_6685075a595c4a0a846b8bd3dd8fbf94
#
_entry.id   6685075a595c4a0a846b8bd3dd8fbf94
#
_cell.length_a   1.000
_cell.length_b   1.000
_cell.length_c   1.000
_cell.angle_alpha   90.00
_cell.angle_beta   90.00
_cell.angle_gamma   90.00
#
_symmetry.space_group_name_H-M   'P 1'
#
loop_
_entity.id
_entity.type
_entity.pdbx_description
1 polymer ?
#
loop_
_entity_poly.entity_id
_entity_poly.type
_entity_poly.pdbx_seq_one_letter_code
_entity_poly.pdbx_strand_id
1 'polypeptide(L)'
;ILKNIGQFPEKRHFVGFNYNQENVTDTTKLWIKSQERINADKKIKFFKTHNTFGKVNNCDFTNKENSAGCIYIVRDPRNVITSLKNHYEMNHETSLKWMTNSKNYIYDIRNVKEDGYSDFQFISSWSMNYKSWRVQKKIPIKIIQYEDLLKETYVVFKNIIEFINKTLNIKEAINKDKLENSVNSANFNKLKSDEKKNGFVEAVPSKKNEKKIPFFNLGPDNDWRKILDKDQQSKLTDIFKEDLIELGYE
;
A
#
# COMPACT_ATOMS: atom_id res chain seq x y z
N ILE A 1 13.26 10.59 -9.35
CA ILE A 1 12.55 10.88 -8.08
C ILE A 1 12.12 9.60 -7.38
N LEU A 2 11.68 8.56 -8.08
CA LEU A 2 11.09 7.35 -7.45
C LEU A 2 12.05 6.15 -7.31
N LYS A 3 13.36 6.32 -7.49
CA LYS A 3 14.33 5.22 -7.39
C LYS A 3 14.48 4.63 -5.99
N ASN A 4 14.06 5.34 -4.95
CA ASN A 4 14.25 4.94 -3.55
C ASN A 4 12.96 5.17 -2.74
N ILE A 5 11.90 4.45 -3.10
CA ILE A 5 10.73 4.37 -2.22
C ILE A 5 11.09 3.41 -1.09
N GLY A 6 11.18 3.92 0.13
CA GLY A 6 11.30 3.12 1.34
C GLY A 6 9.94 2.57 1.77
N GLN A 7 9.93 1.70 2.75
CA GLN A 7 8.73 1.31 3.47
C GLN A 7 8.76 1.98 4.85
N PHE A 8 7.60 2.37 5.38
CA PHE A 8 7.46 2.83 6.75
C PHE A 8 6.22 2.17 7.39
N PRO A 9 6.36 1.59 8.59
CA PRO A 9 7.56 1.51 9.44
C PRO A 9 8.53 0.37 9.03
N GLU A 10 9.81 0.54 9.39
CA GLU A 10 10.87 -0.48 9.30
C GLU A 10 11.85 -0.33 10.48
N LYS A 11 12.59 -1.40 10.83
CA LYS A 11 13.59 -1.43 11.92
C LYS A 11 14.49 -0.20 11.96
N ARG A 12 15.07 0.18 10.83
CA ARG A 12 16.00 1.33 10.73
C ARG A 12 15.42 2.65 11.24
N HIS A 13 14.09 2.76 11.25
CA HIS A 13 13.39 3.96 11.72
C HIS A 13 13.31 4.03 13.24
N PHE A 14 13.51 2.90 13.95
CA PHE A 14 13.39 2.80 15.40
C PHE A 14 14.72 2.62 16.12
N VAL A 15 15.80 2.29 15.41
CA VAL A 15 17.14 2.14 15.97
C VAL A 15 17.57 3.39 16.74
N GLY A 16 18.04 3.20 17.98
CA GLY A 16 18.53 4.27 18.86
C GLY A 16 17.44 5.00 19.67
N PHE A 17 16.16 4.63 19.53
CA PHE A 17 15.15 5.02 20.51
C PHE A 17 15.23 4.09 21.74
N ASN A 18 15.14 4.68 22.92
CA ASN A 18 14.94 3.89 24.14
C ASN A 18 13.48 3.44 24.20
N TYR A 19 13.26 2.15 23.91
CA TYR A 19 11.93 1.59 23.90
C TYR A 19 11.99 0.09 24.17
N ASN A 20 11.02 -0.40 24.94
CA ASN A 20 10.81 -1.81 25.18
C ASN A 20 9.55 -2.26 24.44
N GLN A 21 9.68 -3.34 23.67
CA GLN A 21 8.55 -3.93 22.98
C GLN A 21 7.96 -5.08 23.79
N GLU A 22 6.81 -4.83 24.39
CA GLU A 22 5.99 -5.84 25.08
C GLU A 22 4.89 -6.35 24.14
N ASN A 23 4.31 -5.43 23.33
CA ASN A 23 3.27 -5.72 22.36
C ASN A 23 3.65 -5.26 20.95
N VAL A 24 3.10 -5.92 19.93
CA VAL A 24 3.35 -5.57 18.52
C VAL A 24 2.97 -4.13 18.16
N THR A 25 2.09 -3.51 18.95
CA THR A 25 1.65 -2.13 18.75
C THR A 25 2.53 -1.08 19.43
N ASP A 26 3.55 -1.46 20.19
CA ASP A 26 4.35 -0.48 20.96
C ASP A 26 5.15 0.49 20.09
N THR A 27 5.53 0.06 18.87
CA THR A 27 6.19 0.93 17.89
C THR A 27 5.34 2.13 17.46
N THR A 28 4.02 2.11 17.69
CA THR A 28 3.14 3.25 17.40
C THR A 28 3.53 4.51 18.16
N LYS A 29 4.05 4.35 19.38
CA LYS A 29 4.55 5.44 20.23
C LYS A 29 5.74 6.19 19.60
N LEU A 30 6.41 5.56 18.64
CA LEU A 30 7.59 6.09 17.96
C LEU A 30 7.30 6.60 16.55
N TRP A 31 6.11 6.41 15.99
CA TRP A 31 5.80 6.78 14.61
C TRP A 31 6.14 8.24 14.29
N ILE A 32 5.62 9.18 15.08
CA ILE A 32 5.87 10.62 14.86
C ILE A 32 7.36 10.95 15.06
N LYS A 33 7.95 10.53 16.18
CA LYS A 33 9.38 10.79 16.47
C LYS A 33 10.32 10.22 15.40
N SER A 34 9.98 9.06 14.86
CA SER A 34 10.74 8.45 13.75
C SER A 34 10.65 9.29 12.48
N GLN A 35 9.47 9.80 12.15
CA GLN A 35 9.25 10.66 10.98
C GLN A 35 9.96 12.01 11.16
N GLU A 36 9.93 12.60 12.35
CA GLU A 36 10.70 13.82 12.66
C GLU A 36 12.19 13.60 12.43
N ARG A 37 12.75 12.48 12.91
CA ARG A 37 14.15 12.11 12.68
C ARG A 37 14.45 11.87 11.20
N ILE A 38 13.57 11.19 10.47
CA ILE A 38 13.70 10.98 9.02
C ILE A 38 13.74 12.33 8.29
N ASN A 39 12.93 13.30 8.71
CA ASN A 39 12.78 14.59 8.07
C ASN A 39 13.84 15.63 8.48
N ALA A 40 14.72 15.30 9.43
CA ALA A 40 15.73 16.24 9.97
C ALA A 40 16.66 16.83 8.89
N ASP A 41 16.95 16.08 7.83
CA ASP A 41 17.77 16.56 6.71
C ASP A 41 17.01 17.41 5.67
N LYS A 42 15.71 17.63 5.88
CA LYS A 42 14.80 18.41 5.01
C LYS A 42 14.74 17.96 3.54
N LYS A 43 15.16 16.72 3.26
CA LYS A 43 15.08 16.14 1.90
C LYS A 43 13.74 15.47 1.68
N ILE A 44 13.25 15.55 0.44
CA ILE A 44 12.04 14.84 0.03
C ILE A 44 12.31 13.33 0.00
N LYS A 45 11.48 12.58 0.68
CA LYS A 45 11.52 11.12 0.74
C LYS A 45 10.15 10.54 0.44
N PHE A 46 10.14 9.36 -0.15
CA PHE A 46 8.91 8.62 -0.45
C PHE A 46 8.89 7.32 0.32
N PHE A 47 7.76 7.05 0.97
CA PHE A 47 7.55 5.82 1.72
C PHE A 47 6.25 5.14 1.31
N LYS A 48 6.31 3.82 1.11
CA LYS A 48 5.14 2.96 1.01
C LYS A 48 4.67 2.61 2.42
N THR A 49 3.37 2.63 2.63
CA THR A 49 2.74 2.13 3.85
C THR A 49 1.38 1.51 3.54
N HIS A 50 0.92 0.62 4.41
CA HIS A 50 -0.43 0.08 4.39
C HIS A 50 -1.29 0.61 5.54
N ASN A 51 -0.74 1.50 6.37
CA ASN A 51 -1.48 2.07 7.50
C ASN A 51 -2.72 2.85 7.05
N THR A 52 -3.78 2.78 7.85
CA THR A 52 -4.86 3.76 7.83
C THR A 52 -4.35 5.14 8.25
N PHE A 53 -5.04 6.20 7.83
CA PHE A 53 -4.84 7.53 8.42
C PHE A 53 -5.65 7.63 9.71
N GLY A 54 -4.97 7.56 10.85
CA GLY A 54 -5.66 7.54 12.15
C GLY A 54 -4.71 7.35 13.32
N LYS A 55 -5.28 6.92 14.42
CA LYS A 55 -4.59 6.67 15.68
C LYS A 55 -4.64 5.19 16.07
N VAL A 56 -3.54 4.70 16.59
CA VAL A 56 -3.47 3.44 17.31
C VAL A 56 -2.87 3.72 18.69
N ASN A 57 -3.51 3.24 19.76
CA ASN A 57 -3.10 3.53 21.14
C ASN A 57 -2.89 5.03 21.42
N ASN A 58 -3.79 5.88 20.90
CA ASN A 58 -3.71 7.34 20.95
C ASN A 58 -2.51 7.98 20.22
N CYS A 59 -1.73 7.20 19.47
CA CYS A 59 -0.60 7.68 18.67
C CYS A 59 -1.05 7.90 17.22
N ASP A 60 -0.89 9.12 16.69
CA ASP A 60 -1.15 9.39 15.28
C ASP A 60 -0.14 8.65 14.41
N PHE A 61 -0.61 8.10 13.27
CA PHE A 61 0.30 7.48 12.30
C PHE A 61 1.23 8.53 11.67
N THR A 62 0.67 9.66 11.25
CA THR A 62 1.41 10.79 10.70
C THR A 62 0.63 12.10 10.89
N ASN A 63 1.26 13.22 10.61
CA ASN A 63 0.69 14.57 10.69
C ASN A 63 1.21 15.47 9.55
N LYS A 64 0.70 16.70 9.46
CA LYS A 64 1.07 17.67 8.41
C LYS A 64 2.53 18.17 8.52
N GLU A 65 3.13 18.09 9.69
CA GLU A 65 4.51 18.47 9.94
C GLU A 65 5.49 17.42 9.36
N ASN A 66 5.06 16.16 9.30
CA ASN A 66 5.89 15.04 8.88
C ASN A 66 5.58 14.51 7.48
N SER A 67 4.37 14.77 6.96
CA SER A 67 3.95 14.29 5.65
C SER A 67 3.45 15.43 4.78
N ALA A 68 4.15 15.70 3.69
CA ALA A 68 3.78 16.72 2.72
C ALA A 68 2.51 16.35 1.94
N GLY A 69 2.27 15.06 1.72
CA GLY A 69 1.10 14.57 1.00
C GLY A 69 1.06 13.06 0.90
N CYS A 70 -0.02 12.53 0.36
CA CYS A 70 -0.24 11.10 0.14
C CYS A 70 -0.72 10.84 -1.29
N ILE A 71 -0.22 9.77 -1.88
CA ILE A 71 -0.76 9.16 -3.11
C ILE A 71 -1.37 7.84 -2.67
N TYR A 72 -2.68 7.72 -2.77
CA TYR A 72 -3.42 6.52 -2.40
C TYR A 72 -3.88 5.79 -3.65
N ILE A 73 -3.48 4.53 -3.80
CA ILE A 73 -3.91 3.68 -4.91
C ILE A 73 -5.02 2.77 -4.40
N VAL A 74 -6.23 2.94 -4.94
CA VAL A 74 -7.38 2.08 -4.66
C VAL A 74 -7.61 1.15 -5.85
N ARG A 75 -8.09 -0.05 -5.58
CA ARG A 75 -8.46 -1.05 -6.59
C ARG A 75 -9.80 -1.65 -6.25
N ASP A 76 -10.60 -2.03 -7.26
CA ASP A 76 -11.87 -2.75 -7.07
C ASP A 76 -11.70 -3.89 -6.03
N PRO A 77 -12.46 -3.88 -4.92
CA PRO A 77 -12.31 -4.87 -3.85
C PRO A 77 -12.55 -6.30 -4.33
N ARG A 78 -13.33 -6.49 -5.41
CA ARG A 78 -13.58 -7.79 -6.04
C ARG A 78 -12.32 -8.32 -6.73
N ASN A 79 -11.45 -7.45 -7.24
CA ASN A 79 -10.11 -7.80 -7.74
C ASN A 79 -9.08 -7.92 -6.61
N VAL A 80 -9.25 -7.18 -5.52
CA VAL A 80 -8.33 -7.29 -4.37
C VAL A 80 -8.45 -8.66 -3.71
N ILE A 81 -9.67 -9.18 -3.52
CA ILE A 81 -9.84 -10.49 -2.88
C ILE A 81 -9.20 -11.64 -3.68
N THR A 82 -9.24 -11.59 -5.01
CA THR A 82 -8.59 -12.59 -5.87
C THR A 82 -7.07 -12.55 -5.74
N SER A 83 -6.49 -11.35 -5.63
CA SER A 83 -5.05 -11.19 -5.37
C SER A 83 -4.66 -11.67 -3.97
N LEU A 84 -5.48 -11.35 -2.96
CA LEU A 84 -5.24 -11.73 -1.57
C LEU A 84 -5.27 -13.26 -1.38
N LYS A 85 -6.25 -13.94 -2.01
CA LYS A 85 -6.33 -15.41 -2.05
C LYS A 85 -5.04 -16.03 -2.56
N ASN A 86 -4.50 -15.49 -3.65
CA ASN A 86 -3.26 -16.00 -4.22
C ASN A 86 -2.05 -15.68 -3.32
N HIS A 87 -1.89 -14.43 -2.93
CA HIS A 87 -0.70 -13.96 -2.20
C HIS A 87 -0.50 -14.66 -0.85
N TYR A 88 -1.59 -14.93 -0.12
CA TYR A 88 -1.52 -15.57 1.20
C TYR A 88 -2.00 -17.01 1.23
N GLU A 89 -2.28 -17.62 0.06
CA GLU A 89 -2.87 -18.97 -0.07
C GLU A 89 -4.10 -19.14 0.82
N MET A 90 -5.02 -18.19 0.76
CA MET A 90 -6.26 -18.19 1.52
C MET A 90 -7.44 -18.68 0.68
N ASN A 91 -8.42 -19.31 1.32
CA ASN A 91 -9.72 -19.54 0.68
C ASN A 91 -10.52 -18.22 0.62
N HIS A 92 -11.65 -18.26 -0.09
CA HIS A 92 -12.50 -17.08 -0.31
C HIS A 92 -13.03 -16.49 1.00
N GLU A 93 -13.54 -17.32 1.90
CA GLU A 93 -14.12 -16.87 3.16
C GLU A 93 -13.10 -16.22 4.09
N THR A 94 -11.93 -16.82 4.20
CA THR A 94 -10.83 -16.24 4.99
C THR A 94 -10.38 -14.90 4.43
N SER A 95 -10.28 -14.80 3.10
CA SER A 95 -9.92 -13.54 2.43
C SER A 95 -10.99 -12.47 2.63
N LEU A 96 -12.28 -12.84 2.56
CA LEU A 96 -13.38 -11.92 2.83
C LEU A 96 -13.39 -11.44 4.28
N LYS A 97 -13.25 -12.34 5.24
CA LYS A 97 -13.12 -11.99 6.67
C LYS A 97 -11.95 -11.04 6.89
N TRP A 98 -10.82 -11.29 6.23
CA TRP A 98 -9.65 -10.42 6.32
C TRP A 98 -9.93 -9.02 5.79
N MET A 99 -10.58 -8.90 4.61
CA MET A 99 -10.92 -7.61 4.00
C MET A 99 -11.99 -6.82 4.76
N THR A 100 -12.87 -7.48 5.50
CA THR A 100 -13.96 -6.85 6.25
C THR A 100 -13.65 -6.61 7.72
N ASN A 101 -12.52 -7.12 8.22
CA ASN A 101 -12.13 -6.96 9.63
C ASN A 101 -11.64 -5.54 9.92
N SER A 102 -12.42 -4.77 10.67
CA SER A 102 -12.07 -3.40 11.06
C SER A 102 -10.88 -3.29 12.04
N LYS A 103 -10.44 -4.41 12.62
CA LYS A 103 -9.30 -4.47 13.55
C LYS A 103 -8.07 -5.12 12.92
N ASN A 104 -8.03 -5.23 11.59
CA ASN A 104 -6.97 -5.93 10.89
C ASN A 104 -5.65 -5.14 10.91
N TYR A 105 -4.55 -5.86 11.04
CA TYR A 105 -3.18 -5.32 11.02
C TYR A 105 -2.21 -6.33 10.44
N ILE A 106 -1.05 -5.87 10.04
CA ILE A 106 0.05 -6.69 9.54
C ILE A 106 1.34 -6.34 10.26
N TYR A 107 2.20 -7.33 10.41
CA TYR A 107 3.59 -7.22 10.86
C TYR A 107 4.35 -8.50 10.49
N ASP A 108 5.67 -8.44 10.42
CA ASP A 108 6.48 -9.63 10.28
C ASP A 108 6.93 -10.12 11.67
N ILE A 109 6.46 -11.30 12.04
CA ILE A 109 6.79 -11.91 13.34
C ILE A 109 8.30 -12.17 13.52
N ARG A 110 9.03 -12.33 12.43
CA ARG A 110 10.50 -12.50 12.47
C ARG A 110 11.18 -11.25 13.01
N ASN A 111 10.74 -10.06 12.57
CA ASN A 111 11.26 -8.79 13.07
C ASN A 111 11.07 -8.68 14.59
N VAL A 112 9.95 -9.15 15.13
CA VAL A 112 9.69 -9.13 16.57
C VAL A 112 10.62 -10.10 17.30
N LYS A 113 10.78 -11.32 16.80
CA LYS A 113 11.55 -12.38 17.45
C LYS A 113 13.06 -12.20 17.36
N GLU A 114 13.54 -11.76 16.21
CA GLU A 114 14.98 -11.70 15.89
C GLU A 114 15.57 -10.32 16.18
N ASP A 115 14.80 -9.28 15.96
CA ASP A 115 15.24 -7.89 15.97
C ASP A 115 14.72 -7.08 17.17
N GLY A 116 13.74 -7.61 17.91
CA GLY A 116 13.15 -6.95 19.08
C GLY A 116 12.33 -5.70 18.73
N TYR A 117 11.80 -5.57 17.51
CA TYR A 117 10.91 -4.48 17.11
C TYR A 117 9.76 -5.00 16.22
N SER A 118 8.67 -4.26 16.18
CA SER A 118 7.55 -4.52 15.29
C SER A 118 7.46 -3.50 14.15
N ASP A 119 7.33 -3.98 12.92
CA ASP A 119 6.96 -3.18 11.75
C ASP A 119 5.43 -3.06 11.59
N PHE A 120 4.73 -3.06 12.72
CA PHE A 120 3.28 -3.03 12.82
C PHE A 120 2.63 -1.95 11.95
N GLN A 121 1.66 -2.36 11.15
CA GLN A 121 0.83 -1.49 10.35
C GLN A 121 -0.64 -1.82 10.58
N PHE A 122 -1.42 -0.84 11.02
CA PHE A 122 -2.86 -0.97 11.19
C PHE A 122 -3.56 -0.72 9.86
N ILE A 123 -4.07 -1.78 9.26
CA ILE A 123 -4.70 -1.71 7.93
C ILE A 123 -6.21 -1.57 7.99
N SER A 124 -6.87 -2.02 9.07
CA SER A 124 -8.33 -2.04 9.22
C SER A 124 -9.03 -2.84 8.11
N SER A 125 -10.33 -2.64 7.89
CA SER A 125 -11.01 -3.21 6.72
C SER A 125 -10.63 -2.44 5.45
N TRP A 126 -10.84 -3.06 4.28
CA TRP A 126 -10.59 -2.43 2.99
C TRP A 126 -11.32 -1.07 2.87
N SER A 127 -12.61 -1.04 3.21
CA SER A 127 -13.42 0.19 3.17
C SER A 127 -12.91 1.27 4.12
N MET A 128 -12.61 0.90 5.38
CA MET A 128 -12.13 1.86 6.37
C MET A 128 -10.74 2.37 6.04
N ASN A 129 -9.87 1.56 5.42
CA ASN A 129 -8.54 1.98 5.05
C ASN A 129 -8.60 3.16 4.07
N TYR A 130 -9.24 3.01 2.90
CA TYR A 130 -9.27 4.10 1.91
C TYR A 130 -10.07 5.31 2.41
N LYS A 131 -11.20 5.09 3.12
CA LYS A 131 -12.02 6.16 3.69
C LYS A 131 -11.22 6.99 4.69
N SER A 132 -10.39 6.37 5.53
CA SER A 132 -9.56 7.08 6.51
C SER A 132 -8.65 8.13 5.85
N TRP A 133 -8.06 7.79 4.72
CA TRP A 133 -7.24 8.71 3.93
C TRP A 133 -8.08 9.73 3.18
N ARG A 134 -9.20 9.33 2.58
CA ARG A 134 -10.04 10.18 1.74
C ARG A 134 -10.71 11.32 2.52
N VAL A 135 -11.23 11.03 3.72
CA VAL A 135 -11.99 12.02 4.50
C VAL A 135 -11.12 12.98 5.28
N GLN A 136 -9.86 12.65 5.51
CA GLN A 136 -8.94 13.52 6.23
C GLN A 136 -8.65 14.80 5.42
N LYS A 137 -8.44 15.93 6.14
CA LYS A 137 -8.13 17.24 5.56
C LYS A 137 -6.79 17.81 6.05
N LYS A 138 -6.00 17.01 6.76
CA LYS A 138 -4.75 17.45 7.39
C LYS A 138 -3.59 17.53 6.40
N ILE A 139 -3.55 16.63 5.40
CA ILE A 139 -2.51 16.61 4.37
C ILE A 139 -3.14 16.47 2.98
N PRO A 140 -2.50 17.03 1.93
CA PRO A 140 -2.94 16.81 0.54
C PRO A 140 -2.98 15.34 0.18
N ILE A 141 -4.00 14.92 -0.56
CA ILE A 141 -4.11 13.53 -1.03
C ILE A 141 -4.50 13.49 -2.50
N LYS A 142 -3.90 12.55 -3.23
CA LYS A 142 -4.27 12.14 -4.59
C LYS A 142 -4.71 10.69 -4.54
N ILE A 143 -5.99 10.43 -4.79
CA ILE A 143 -6.53 9.07 -4.93
C ILE A 143 -6.48 8.68 -6.41
N ILE A 144 -6.02 7.47 -6.69
CA ILE A 144 -5.85 6.90 -8.02
C ILE A 144 -6.51 5.54 -8.04
N GLN A 145 -7.32 5.27 -9.04
CA GLN A 145 -7.80 3.92 -9.30
C GLN A 145 -6.71 3.12 -10.03
N TYR A 146 -6.48 1.89 -9.59
CA TYR A 146 -5.52 0.99 -10.22
C TYR A 146 -5.91 0.69 -11.68
N GLU A 147 -7.19 0.62 -11.94
CA GLU A 147 -7.76 0.39 -13.27
C GLU A 147 -7.42 1.52 -14.25
N ASP A 148 -7.44 2.77 -13.80
CA ASP A 148 -7.02 3.92 -14.62
C ASP A 148 -5.51 3.89 -14.86
N LEU A 149 -4.74 3.49 -13.84
CA LEU A 149 -3.30 3.31 -13.98
C LEU A 149 -2.96 2.25 -15.05
N LEU A 150 -3.75 1.19 -15.17
CA LEU A 150 -3.56 0.17 -16.22
C LEU A 150 -3.93 0.66 -17.62
N LYS A 151 -5.02 1.44 -17.74
CA LYS A 151 -5.51 1.92 -19.03
C LYS A 151 -4.66 3.04 -19.60
N GLU A 152 -4.31 4.01 -18.76
CA GLU A 152 -3.68 5.27 -19.14
C GLU A 152 -2.45 5.58 -18.29
N THR A 153 -1.54 4.61 -18.14
CA THR A 153 -0.38 4.68 -17.25
C THR A 153 0.38 6.00 -17.37
N TYR A 154 0.66 6.47 -18.59
CA TYR A 154 1.40 7.72 -18.83
C TYR A 154 0.65 8.94 -18.27
N VAL A 155 -0.65 9.06 -18.57
CA VAL A 155 -1.48 10.20 -18.14
C VAL A 155 -1.62 10.22 -16.62
N VAL A 156 -1.93 9.07 -16.04
CA VAL A 156 -2.07 8.94 -14.58
C VAL A 156 -0.75 9.26 -13.88
N PHE A 157 0.37 8.74 -14.39
CA PHE A 157 1.67 8.98 -13.78
C PHE A 157 2.12 10.45 -13.93
N LYS A 158 1.81 11.08 -15.07
CA LYS A 158 2.00 12.53 -15.26
C LYS A 158 1.21 13.32 -14.20
N ASN A 159 -0.07 13.00 -13.99
CA ASN A 159 -0.92 13.65 -12.99
C ASN A 159 -0.40 13.44 -11.55
N ILE A 160 0.25 12.31 -11.26
CA ILE A 160 0.94 12.08 -9.98
C ILE A 160 2.10 13.07 -9.82
N ILE A 161 2.94 13.21 -10.84
CA ILE A 161 4.09 14.13 -10.77
C ILE A 161 3.61 15.59 -10.65
N GLU A 162 2.56 15.97 -11.36
CA GLU A 162 1.95 17.30 -11.22
C GLU A 162 1.44 17.54 -9.79
N PHE A 163 0.77 16.54 -9.20
CA PHE A 163 0.36 16.62 -7.81
C PHE A 163 1.54 16.78 -6.85
N ILE A 164 2.61 16.01 -7.03
CA ILE A 164 3.84 16.11 -6.23
C ILE A 164 4.45 17.51 -6.38
N ASN A 165 4.62 17.99 -7.62
CA ASN A 165 5.19 19.30 -7.90
C ASN A 165 4.38 20.42 -7.25
N LYS A 166 3.05 20.36 -7.35
CA LYS A 166 2.15 21.31 -6.70
C LYS A 166 2.28 21.28 -5.18
N THR A 167 2.27 20.07 -4.60
CA THR A 167 2.33 19.89 -3.14
C THR A 167 3.65 20.38 -2.54
N LEU A 168 4.75 20.19 -3.27
CA LEU A 168 6.10 20.55 -2.84
C LEU A 168 6.58 21.90 -3.40
N ASN A 169 5.68 22.64 -4.10
CA ASN A 169 6.01 23.90 -4.76
C ASN A 169 7.23 23.82 -5.72
N ILE A 170 7.35 22.70 -6.42
CA ILE A 170 8.39 22.47 -7.43
C ILE A 170 7.94 23.10 -8.76
N LYS A 171 8.73 24.03 -9.31
CA LYS A 171 8.40 24.77 -10.53
C LYS A 171 8.99 24.14 -11.81
N GLU A 172 9.73 23.04 -11.66
CA GLU A 172 10.36 22.38 -12.80
C GLU A 172 9.32 21.73 -13.72
N ALA A 173 9.52 21.87 -15.02
CA ALA A 173 8.71 21.20 -16.03
C ALA A 173 8.94 19.69 -16.00
N ILE A 174 7.89 18.91 -16.26
CA ILE A 174 7.98 17.45 -16.35
C ILE A 174 8.78 17.10 -17.60
N ASN A 175 9.87 16.37 -17.42
CA ASN A 175 10.65 15.82 -18.52
C ASN A 175 9.90 14.63 -19.14
N LYS A 176 9.41 14.78 -20.36
CA LYS A 176 8.58 13.79 -21.06
C LYS A 176 9.33 12.49 -21.30
N ASP A 177 10.58 12.54 -21.76
CA ASP A 177 11.37 11.35 -22.07
C ASP A 177 11.66 10.52 -20.81
N LYS A 178 11.97 11.21 -19.69
CA LYS A 178 12.14 10.52 -18.40
C LYS A 178 10.84 9.89 -17.92
N LEU A 179 9.70 10.52 -18.15
CA LEU A 179 8.40 10.00 -17.79
C LEU A 179 8.06 8.75 -18.62
N GLU A 180 8.21 8.80 -19.94
CA GLU A 180 8.01 7.67 -20.85
C GLU A 180 8.91 6.48 -20.49
N ASN A 181 10.21 6.75 -20.31
CA ASN A 181 11.16 5.73 -19.90
C ASN A 181 10.79 5.08 -18.55
N SER A 182 10.28 5.86 -17.60
CA SER A 182 9.82 5.35 -16.29
C SER A 182 8.61 4.43 -16.44
N VAL A 183 7.62 4.84 -17.25
CA VAL A 183 6.42 4.04 -17.54
C VAL A 183 6.80 2.74 -18.25
N ASN A 184 7.62 2.80 -19.28
CA ASN A 184 8.07 1.63 -20.04
C ASN A 184 8.89 0.65 -19.17
N SER A 185 9.70 1.17 -18.25
CA SER A 185 10.50 0.32 -17.33
C SER A 185 9.68 -0.41 -16.29
N ALA A 186 8.48 0.07 -15.99
CA ALA A 186 7.55 -0.50 -15.00
C ALA A 186 6.45 -1.37 -15.65
N ASN A 187 6.62 -1.79 -16.90
CA ASN A 187 5.68 -2.68 -17.57
C ASN A 187 5.54 -4.02 -16.81
N PHE A 188 4.30 -4.49 -16.65
CA PHE A 188 4.00 -5.71 -15.87
C PHE A 188 4.79 -6.94 -16.32
N ASN A 189 4.87 -7.18 -17.62
CA ASN A 189 5.59 -8.36 -18.16
C ASN A 189 7.08 -8.29 -17.86
N LYS A 190 7.67 -7.08 -17.89
CA LYS A 190 9.07 -6.88 -17.52
C LYS A 190 9.27 -7.14 -16.02
N LEU A 191 8.43 -6.57 -15.15
CA LEU A 191 8.51 -6.80 -13.71
C LEU A 191 8.33 -8.28 -13.35
N LYS A 192 7.40 -8.97 -13.99
CA LYS A 192 7.19 -10.42 -13.84
C LYS A 192 8.40 -11.24 -14.29
N SER A 193 9.04 -10.84 -15.40
CA SER A 193 10.28 -11.46 -15.88
C SER A 193 11.45 -11.21 -14.92
N ASP A 194 11.56 -10.01 -14.39
CA ASP A 194 12.62 -9.64 -13.44
C ASP A 194 12.43 -10.38 -12.12
N GLU A 195 11.20 -10.53 -11.62
CA GLU A 195 10.90 -11.35 -10.43
C GLU A 195 11.32 -12.80 -10.64
N LYS A 196 11.04 -13.37 -11.81
CA LYS A 196 11.42 -14.76 -12.13
C LYS A 196 12.94 -14.96 -12.12
N LYS A 197 13.72 -13.94 -12.50
CA LYS A 197 15.20 -14.02 -12.56
C LYS A 197 15.86 -13.71 -11.22
N ASN A 198 15.38 -12.68 -10.53
CA ASN A 198 16.08 -12.06 -9.41
C ASN A 198 15.31 -12.24 -8.08
N GLY A 199 14.10 -12.78 -8.12
CA GLY A 199 13.17 -12.77 -7.00
C GLY A 199 12.56 -11.37 -6.78
N PHE A 200 11.62 -11.30 -5.85
CA PHE A 200 11.02 -10.04 -5.43
C PHE A 200 10.89 -9.99 -3.90
N VAL A 201 11.18 -8.84 -3.32
CA VAL A 201 11.26 -8.69 -1.86
C VAL A 201 9.92 -8.94 -1.16
N GLU A 202 8.82 -8.59 -1.81
CA GLU A 202 7.46 -8.79 -1.27
C GLU A 202 6.85 -10.17 -1.62
N ALA A 203 7.58 -11.04 -2.33
CA ALA A 203 7.14 -12.40 -2.57
C ALA A 203 7.19 -13.22 -1.28
N VAL A 204 6.06 -13.80 -0.90
CA VAL A 204 5.91 -14.53 0.38
C VAL A 204 6.20 -16.03 0.20
N PRO A 205 6.69 -16.73 1.26
CA PRO A 205 6.85 -18.18 1.22
C PRO A 205 5.49 -18.87 1.07
N SER A 206 5.43 -19.90 0.23
CA SER A 206 4.26 -20.77 0.14
C SER A 206 4.11 -21.59 1.42
N LYS A 207 2.86 -21.79 1.85
CA LYS A 207 2.52 -22.69 2.97
C LYS A 207 2.56 -24.16 2.56
N LYS A 208 2.61 -24.45 1.26
CA LYS A 208 2.50 -25.82 0.69
C LYS A 208 3.85 -26.39 0.27
N ASN A 209 4.81 -25.53 0.02
CA ASN A 209 6.15 -25.94 -0.44
C ASN A 209 7.18 -24.85 -0.08
N GLU A 210 8.46 -25.12 -0.29
CA GLU A 210 9.55 -24.19 0.04
C GLU A 210 9.72 -23.02 -0.97
N LYS A 211 8.88 -22.97 -2.00
CA LYS A 211 8.99 -21.92 -3.03
C LYS A 211 8.29 -20.64 -2.59
N LYS A 212 8.71 -19.53 -3.14
CA LYS A 212 7.99 -18.26 -2.98
C LYS A 212 6.81 -18.18 -3.93
N ILE A 213 5.71 -17.62 -3.46
CA ILE A 213 4.54 -17.28 -4.28
C ILE A 213 4.90 -16.06 -5.11
N PRO A 214 4.78 -16.10 -6.45
CA PRO A 214 5.06 -14.95 -7.29
C PRO A 214 4.17 -13.76 -6.93
N PHE A 215 4.80 -12.60 -6.72
CA PHE A 215 4.09 -11.36 -6.45
C PHE A 215 3.36 -10.87 -7.71
N PHE A 216 4.06 -10.86 -8.87
CA PHE A 216 3.47 -10.52 -10.16
C PHE A 216 2.73 -11.72 -10.77
N ASN A 217 1.55 -12.03 -10.24
CA ASN A 217 0.76 -13.18 -10.68
C ASN A 217 -0.09 -12.84 -11.92
N LEU A 218 -1.36 -12.45 -11.73
CA LEU A 218 -2.30 -12.15 -12.83
C LEU A 218 -2.14 -10.71 -13.36
N GLY A 219 -1.85 -9.74 -12.47
CA GLY A 219 -1.68 -8.35 -12.85
C GLY A 219 -2.89 -7.76 -13.59
N PRO A 220 -2.70 -7.32 -14.86
CA PRO A 220 -3.78 -6.79 -15.70
C PRO A 220 -4.88 -7.81 -16.00
N ASP A 221 -4.56 -9.10 -16.04
CA ASP A 221 -5.50 -10.19 -16.33
C ASP A 221 -6.36 -10.58 -15.13
N ASN A 222 -6.15 -9.94 -13.98
CA ASN A 222 -6.95 -10.18 -12.79
C ASN A 222 -8.36 -9.56 -12.95
N ASP A 223 -9.26 -10.33 -13.52
CA ASP A 223 -10.67 -9.99 -13.71
C ASP A 223 -11.55 -10.85 -12.81
N TRP A 224 -12.09 -10.24 -11.77
CA TRP A 224 -12.95 -10.90 -10.79
C TRP A 224 -14.18 -11.58 -11.44
N ARG A 225 -14.69 -11.05 -12.55
CA ARG A 225 -15.84 -11.60 -13.28
C ARG A 225 -15.55 -12.99 -13.85
N LYS A 226 -14.28 -13.27 -14.17
CA LYS A 226 -13.83 -14.56 -14.71
C LYS A 226 -13.35 -15.52 -13.61
N ILE A 227 -12.91 -14.99 -12.46
CA ILE A 227 -12.25 -15.77 -11.42
C ILE A 227 -13.23 -16.21 -10.32
N LEU A 228 -14.21 -15.38 -10.01
CA LEU A 228 -15.20 -15.63 -8.95
C LEU A 228 -16.46 -16.26 -9.55
N ASP A 229 -17.07 -17.17 -8.81
CA ASP A 229 -18.40 -17.69 -9.14
C ASP A 229 -19.48 -16.63 -8.90
N LYS A 230 -20.70 -16.88 -9.37
CA LYS A 230 -21.82 -15.91 -9.32
C LYS A 230 -22.23 -15.52 -7.90
N ASP A 231 -22.20 -16.46 -6.98
CA ASP A 231 -22.56 -16.21 -5.57
C ASP A 231 -21.51 -15.33 -4.90
N GLN A 232 -20.22 -15.60 -5.15
CA GLN A 232 -19.12 -14.77 -4.67
C GLN A 232 -19.17 -13.36 -5.26
N GLN A 233 -19.49 -13.23 -6.55
CA GLN A 233 -19.65 -11.93 -7.23
C GLN A 233 -20.77 -11.11 -6.57
N SER A 234 -21.98 -11.70 -6.41
CA SER A 234 -23.13 -11.06 -5.78
C SER A 234 -22.80 -10.63 -4.36
N LYS A 235 -22.29 -11.57 -3.54
CA LYS A 235 -21.98 -11.30 -2.14
C LYS A 235 -20.97 -10.17 -1.96
N LEU A 236 -19.92 -10.11 -2.79
CA LEU A 236 -18.93 -9.03 -2.72
C LEU A 236 -19.51 -7.70 -3.17
N THR A 237 -20.33 -7.70 -4.22
CA THR A 237 -21.02 -6.51 -4.70
C THR A 237 -21.94 -5.94 -3.61
N ASP A 238 -22.70 -6.80 -2.92
CA ASP A 238 -23.57 -6.36 -1.83
C ASP A 238 -22.79 -5.80 -0.64
N ILE A 239 -21.72 -6.49 -0.23
CA ILE A 239 -20.89 -6.05 0.91
C ILE A 239 -20.22 -4.71 0.65
N PHE A 240 -19.72 -4.47 -0.55
CA PHE A 240 -18.99 -3.25 -0.90
C PHE A 240 -19.81 -2.26 -1.72
N LYS A 241 -21.14 -2.42 -1.79
CA LYS A 241 -22.04 -1.65 -2.67
C LYS A 241 -21.82 -0.13 -2.58
N GLU A 242 -21.84 0.41 -1.37
CA GLU A 242 -21.65 1.85 -1.17
C GLU A 242 -20.27 2.32 -1.64
N ASP A 243 -19.25 1.52 -1.36
CA ASP A 243 -17.87 1.82 -1.74
C ASP A 243 -17.68 1.75 -3.26
N LEU A 244 -18.33 0.78 -3.92
CA LEU A 244 -18.28 0.61 -5.37
C LEU A 244 -18.91 1.80 -6.08
N ILE A 245 -20.10 2.25 -5.61
CA ILE A 245 -20.77 3.45 -6.12
C ILE A 245 -19.91 4.69 -5.88
N GLU A 246 -19.40 4.86 -4.65
CA GLU A 246 -18.57 6.01 -4.27
C GLU A 246 -17.30 6.13 -5.10
N LEU A 247 -16.73 5.02 -5.51
CA LEU A 247 -15.50 4.95 -6.30
C LEU A 247 -15.76 4.84 -7.82
N GLY A 248 -17.02 4.74 -8.25
CA GLY A 248 -17.37 4.65 -9.67
C GLY A 248 -17.07 3.30 -10.31
N TYR A 249 -17.06 2.23 -9.53
CA TYR A 249 -16.98 0.85 -10.03
C TYR A 249 -18.36 0.27 -10.41
N GLU A 250 -19.43 0.95 -10.01
CA GLU A 250 -20.85 0.72 -10.38
C GLU A 250 -21.59 2.04 -10.56
#